data_5867213778dc287606f5342202bc1fff
#
_entry.id   5867213778dc287606f5342202bc1fff
#
_cell.length_a   1.000
_cell.length_b   1.000
_cell.length_c   1.000
_cell.angle_alpha   90.00
_cell.angle_beta   90.00
_cell.angle_gamma   90.00
#
_symmetry.space_group_name_H-M   'P 1'
#
loop_
_entity.id
_entity.type
_entity.pdbx_description
1 polymer ?
#
loop_
_entity_poly.entity_id
_entity_poly.type
_entity_poly.pdbx_seq_one_letter_code
_entity_poly.pdbx_strand_id
1 'polypeptide(L)'
;MRLDRFNKVARLCLRQNGITEVNGLECLAETLVDLDLYDNLIGHIRGLESLTKLANLDLSFNKIKHIKRLNHLKDLTDLFFVANKISTIENLEGLDKLRMLELASNRIREIQNLESLKGLEELWLAKNKITTIGGLSELPKLRLLSIQSNRIRHLSPLKDVPTLEELYISHNALESLEGIETNTKLRVLEISNNQITSLKGLGPLKGLEEVWASYNKLGDFADVEKELKDKKNLETVYFEGNPLQTRAEALYRNKVRLALPQIKQIDASKFGFLRASS
;
A
#
# COMPACT_ATOMS: atom_id res chain seq x y z
N MET A 1 8.57 -16.30 29.57
CA MET A 1 9.76 -17.00 29.01
C MET A 1 10.96 -16.78 29.92
N ARG A 2 11.86 -17.75 30.05
CA ARG A 2 13.15 -17.51 30.77
C ARG A 2 14.23 -17.16 29.75
N LEU A 3 14.33 -15.88 29.42
CA LEU A 3 15.31 -15.35 28.46
C LEU A 3 16.53 -14.71 29.14
N ASP A 4 16.62 -14.79 30.46
CA ASP A 4 17.69 -14.17 31.29
C ASP A 4 19.12 -14.53 30.86
N ARG A 5 19.27 -15.63 30.10
CA ARG A 5 20.57 -16.10 29.57
C ARG A 5 20.99 -15.38 28.28
N PHE A 6 20.03 -14.64 27.64
CA PHE A 6 20.20 -14.06 26.31
C PHE A 6 20.27 -12.54 26.37
N ASN A 7 21.29 -12.00 26.98
CA ASN A 7 21.45 -10.55 27.16
C ASN A 7 22.06 -9.79 25.96
N LYS A 8 22.20 -10.45 24.81
CA LYS A 8 22.75 -9.86 23.57
C LYS A 8 21.87 -10.07 22.35
N VAL A 9 20.62 -10.53 22.55
CA VAL A 9 19.70 -10.79 21.44
C VAL A 9 19.21 -9.46 20.90
N ALA A 10 19.51 -9.18 19.61
CA ALA A 10 19.04 -8.02 18.89
C ALA A 10 17.77 -8.32 18.05
N ARG A 11 17.55 -9.57 17.67
CA ARG A 11 16.40 -10.03 16.90
C ARG A 11 15.79 -11.26 17.53
N LEU A 12 14.48 -11.21 17.78
CA LEU A 12 13.75 -12.30 18.41
C LEU A 12 12.51 -12.64 17.58
N CYS A 13 12.48 -13.85 17.03
CA CYS A 13 11.35 -14.39 16.31
C CYS A 13 10.57 -15.36 17.19
N LEU A 14 9.30 -15.04 17.46
CA LEU A 14 8.36 -15.82 18.27
C LEU A 14 7.08 -16.16 17.49
N ARG A 15 7.17 -16.31 16.18
CA ARG A 15 6.05 -16.66 15.32
C ARG A 15 5.39 -17.96 15.71
N GLN A 16 4.06 -18.03 15.57
CA GLN A 16 3.28 -19.28 15.68
C GLN A 16 3.46 -20.04 17.00
N ASN A 17 3.44 -19.32 18.13
CA ASN A 17 3.66 -19.92 19.45
C ASN A 17 2.42 -19.90 20.36
N GLY A 18 1.27 -19.47 19.87
CA GLY A 18 0.06 -19.37 20.68
C GLY A 18 0.17 -18.39 21.86
N ILE A 19 1.05 -17.40 21.78
CA ILE A 19 1.30 -16.42 22.83
C ILE A 19 0.05 -15.54 22.98
N THR A 20 -0.47 -15.46 24.20
CA THR A 20 -1.59 -14.58 24.54
C THR A 20 -1.15 -13.25 25.15
N GLU A 21 -0.02 -13.27 25.86
CA GLU A 21 0.59 -12.12 26.52
C GLU A 21 2.11 -12.14 26.36
N VAL A 22 2.71 -10.98 26.11
CA VAL A 22 4.16 -10.82 26.04
C VAL A 22 4.69 -10.51 27.44
N ASN A 23 5.59 -11.36 27.96
CA ASN A 23 6.19 -11.21 29.28
C ASN A 23 7.63 -11.73 29.27
N GLY A 24 8.49 -11.17 30.13
CA GLY A 24 9.86 -11.66 30.36
C GLY A 24 10.83 -11.28 29.24
N LEU A 25 10.58 -10.12 28.57
CA LEU A 25 11.51 -9.55 27.59
C LEU A 25 12.36 -8.43 28.18
N GLU A 26 12.18 -8.08 29.46
CA GLU A 26 12.84 -6.94 30.12
C GLU A 26 14.38 -7.10 30.11
N CYS A 27 14.87 -8.34 30.17
CA CYS A 27 16.32 -8.64 30.07
C CYS A 27 16.92 -8.27 28.73
N LEU A 28 16.09 -8.05 27.69
CA LEU A 28 16.50 -7.67 26.34
C LEU A 28 16.35 -6.17 26.04
N ALA A 29 15.97 -5.36 27.02
CA ALA A 29 15.67 -3.93 26.87
C ALA A 29 16.80 -3.15 26.17
N GLU A 30 18.05 -3.47 26.46
CA GLU A 30 19.21 -2.78 25.92
C GLU A 30 19.68 -3.26 24.54
N THR A 31 19.13 -4.38 24.05
CA THR A 31 19.67 -5.01 22.83
C THR A 31 18.65 -5.34 21.77
N LEU A 32 17.36 -5.52 22.14
CA LEU A 32 16.34 -5.96 21.20
C LEU A 32 15.91 -4.81 20.26
N VAL A 33 16.14 -5.02 18.97
CA VAL A 33 15.83 -4.08 17.89
C VAL A 33 14.69 -4.59 17.02
N ASP A 34 14.55 -5.90 16.89
CA ASP A 34 13.57 -6.55 16.01
C ASP A 34 12.81 -7.61 16.81
N LEU A 35 11.49 -7.45 16.90
CA LEU A 35 10.59 -8.38 17.59
C LEU A 35 9.48 -8.85 16.66
N ASP A 36 9.48 -10.13 16.36
CA ASP A 36 8.50 -10.78 15.52
C ASP A 36 7.55 -11.65 16.35
N LEU A 37 6.31 -11.22 16.46
CA LEU A 37 5.21 -11.89 17.17
C LEU A 37 4.08 -12.34 16.22
N TYR A 38 4.40 -12.52 14.94
CA TYR A 38 3.47 -12.94 13.90
C TYR A 38 2.75 -14.24 14.26
N ASP A 39 1.46 -14.32 13.96
CA ASP A 39 0.59 -15.49 14.13
C ASP A 39 0.63 -16.05 15.57
N ASN A 40 0.11 -15.24 16.48
CA ASN A 40 -0.07 -15.56 17.89
C ASN A 40 -1.51 -15.28 18.33
N LEU A 41 -1.79 -15.27 19.62
CA LEU A 41 -3.12 -15.06 20.20
C LEU A 41 -3.22 -13.75 21.01
N ILE A 42 -2.34 -12.78 20.75
CA ILE A 42 -2.22 -11.53 21.50
C ILE A 42 -3.47 -10.68 21.29
N GLY A 43 -4.17 -10.39 22.38
CA GLY A 43 -5.35 -9.51 22.36
C GLY A 43 -5.06 -8.06 22.78
N HIS A 44 -4.00 -7.86 23.56
CA HIS A 44 -3.59 -6.58 24.13
C HIS A 44 -2.08 -6.40 24.04
N ILE A 45 -1.66 -5.20 23.62
CA ILE A 45 -0.25 -4.84 23.56
C ILE A 45 0.21 -4.50 24.98
N ARG A 46 1.06 -5.35 25.55
CA ARG A 46 1.68 -5.24 26.89
C ARG A 46 3.03 -5.92 26.90
N GLY A 47 3.85 -5.64 27.90
CA GLY A 47 5.16 -6.27 28.08
C GLY A 47 6.23 -5.79 27.11
N LEU A 48 6.02 -4.64 26.47
CA LEU A 48 6.96 -3.97 25.59
C LEU A 48 7.53 -2.70 26.21
N GLU A 49 7.14 -2.37 27.45
CA GLU A 49 7.36 -1.08 28.08
C GLU A 49 8.85 -0.73 28.26
N SER A 50 9.70 -1.75 28.42
CA SER A 50 11.16 -1.57 28.54
C SER A 50 11.91 -1.56 27.22
N LEU A 51 11.29 -1.99 26.11
CA LEU A 51 11.95 -2.27 24.83
C LEU A 51 12.15 -1.02 23.96
N THR A 52 12.71 0.02 24.51
CA THR A 52 12.80 1.35 23.86
C THR A 52 13.68 1.40 22.61
N LYS A 53 14.48 0.36 22.35
CA LYS A 53 15.37 0.27 21.18
C LYS A 53 14.74 -0.47 20.00
N LEU A 54 13.46 -0.89 20.11
CA LEU A 54 12.78 -1.54 19.00
C LEU A 54 12.68 -0.59 17.80
N ALA A 55 13.17 -1.08 16.66
CA ALA A 55 13.02 -0.47 15.35
C ALA A 55 12.00 -1.21 14.49
N ASN A 56 11.82 -2.51 14.69
CA ASN A 56 10.89 -3.34 13.94
C ASN A 56 10.00 -4.13 14.91
N LEU A 57 8.67 -4.05 14.70
CA LEU A 57 7.69 -4.77 15.52
C LEU A 57 6.60 -5.38 14.64
N ASP A 58 6.59 -6.72 14.54
CA ASP A 58 5.53 -7.46 13.86
C ASP A 58 4.53 -8.07 14.85
N LEU A 59 3.31 -7.54 14.85
CA LEU A 59 2.14 -8.01 15.60
C LEU A 59 1.05 -8.55 14.67
N SER A 60 1.38 -8.90 13.44
CA SER A 60 0.43 -9.40 12.44
C SER A 60 -0.17 -10.75 12.85
N PHE A 61 -1.38 -11.06 12.34
CA PHE A 61 -2.11 -12.30 12.61
C PHE A 61 -2.32 -12.56 14.10
N ASN A 62 -2.89 -11.56 14.78
CA ASN A 62 -3.21 -11.61 16.20
C ASN A 62 -4.69 -11.26 16.46
N LYS A 63 -5.06 -10.95 17.69
CA LYS A 63 -6.43 -10.63 18.11
C LYS A 63 -6.59 -9.19 18.61
N ILE A 64 -5.65 -8.30 18.25
CA ILE A 64 -5.56 -6.93 18.72
C ILE A 64 -6.74 -6.11 18.20
N LYS A 65 -7.41 -5.37 19.10
CA LYS A 65 -8.52 -4.47 18.78
C LYS A 65 -8.13 -3.00 18.86
N HIS A 66 -7.17 -2.67 19.72
CA HIS A 66 -6.76 -1.29 20.02
C HIS A 66 -5.25 -1.16 19.96
N ILE A 67 -4.77 -0.17 19.22
CA ILE A 67 -3.36 0.23 19.24
C ILE A 67 -3.14 1.04 20.51
N LYS A 68 -2.30 0.55 21.42
CA LYS A 68 -2.01 1.22 22.69
C LYS A 68 -0.59 0.92 23.14
N ARG A 69 -0.03 1.83 23.98
CA ARG A 69 1.25 1.61 24.68
C ARG A 69 2.45 1.40 23.75
N LEU A 70 2.50 2.12 22.64
CA LEU A 70 3.64 2.10 21.70
C LEU A 70 4.39 3.42 21.66
N ASN A 71 3.81 4.50 22.19
CA ASN A 71 4.33 5.87 22.10
C ASN A 71 5.72 6.08 22.73
N HIS A 72 6.20 5.14 23.54
CA HIS A 72 7.54 5.13 24.12
C HIS A 72 8.61 4.53 23.19
N LEU A 73 8.20 3.81 22.12
CA LEU A 73 9.09 3.15 21.17
C LEU A 73 9.63 4.15 20.13
N LYS A 74 10.46 5.10 20.57
CA LYS A 74 10.91 6.24 19.77
C LYS A 74 11.82 5.88 18.59
N ASP A 75 12.39 4.68 18.60
CA ASP A 75 13.26 4.19 17.53
C ASP A 75 12.49 3.35 16.48
N LEU A 76 11.17 3.15 16.66
CA LEU A 76 10.37 2.32 15.77
C LEU A 76 10.31 2.93 14.36
N THR A 77 10.72 2.15 13.37
CA THR A 77 10.70 2.48 11.94
C THR A 77 9.65 1.71 11.18
N ASP A 78 9.38 0.45 11.57
CA ASP A 78 8.49 -0.45 10.86
C ASP A 78 7.53 -1.13 11.85
N LEU A 79 6.21 -1.00 11.58
CA LEU A 79 5.14 -1.49 12.47
C LEU A 79 4.08 -2.23 11.67
N PHE A 80 3.87 -3.52 12.02
CA PHE A 80 2.98 -4.41 11.29
C PHE A 80 1.85 -4.92 12.17
N PHE A 81 0.61 -4.77 11.67
CA PHE A 81 -0.64 -5.22 12.30
C PHE A 81 -1.56 -5.97 11.34
N VAL A 82 -1.04 -6.63 10.32
CA VAL A 82 -1.86 -7.37 9.36
C VAL A 82 -2.77 -8.37 10.06
N ALA A 83 -4.00 -8.53 9.58
CA ALA A 83 -4.95 -9.54 10.04
C ALA A 83 -5.18 -9.51 11.57
N ASN A 84 -5.57 -8.35 12.06
CA ASN A 84 -6.02 -8.13 13.44
C ASN A 84 -7.53 -7.74 13.47
N LYS A 85 -7.99 -7.12 14.54
CA LYS A 85 -9.37 -6.67 14.73
C LYS A 85 -9.47 -5.16 14.95
N ILE A 86 -8.47 -4.40 14.50
CA ILE A 86 -8.35 -2.95 14.70
C ILE A 86 -9.42 -2.24 13.90
N SER A 87 -10.18 -1.35 14.56
CA SER A 87 -11.22 -0.55 13.91
C SER A 87 -10.89 0.93 13.81
N THR A 88 -9.93 1.40 14.58
CA THR A 88 -9.51 2.79 14.67
C THR A 88 -8.00 2.88 14.70
N ILE A 89 -7.43 3.77 13.88
CA ILE A 89 -6.02 4.15 13.96
C ILE A 89 -5.90 5.13 15.13
N GLU A 90 -5.12 4.79 16.14
CA GLU A 90 -5.03 5.55 17.38
C GLU A 90 -3.68 5.36 18.08
N ASN A 91 -3.27 6.31 18.91
CA ASN A 91 -2.12 6.21 19.83
C ASN A 91 -0.78 5.92 19.14
N LEU A 92 -0.56 6.55 17.98
CA LEU A 92 0.70 6.48 17.23
C LEU A 92 1.56 7.73 17.42
N GLU A 93 1.11 8.68 18.25
CA GLU A 93 1.83 9.92 18.54
C GLU A 93 3.20 9.64 19.16
N GLY A 94 4.21 10.36 18.69
CA GLY A 94 5.58 10.23 19.14
C GLY A 94 6.38 9.09 18.53
N LEU A 95 5.81 8.38 17.53
CA LEU A 95 6.55 7.45 16.67
C LEU A 95 7.19 8.22 15.50
N ASP A 96 8.02 9.19 15.80
CA ASP A 96 8.52 10.18 14.84
C ASP A 96 9.44 9.60 13.75
N LYS A 97 10.01 8.41 14.02
CA LYS A 97 10.87 7.68 13.08
C LYS A 97 10.12 6.65 12.24
N LEU A 98 8.80 6.49 12.46
CA LEU A 98 8.03 5.47 11.73
C LEU A 98 7.99 5.81 10.24
N ARG A 99 8.46 4.85 9.42
CA ARG A 99 8.52 4.93 7.97
C ARG A 99 7.51 4.03 7.29
N MET A 100 7.25 2.88 7.86
CA MET A 100 6.27 1.91 7.35
C MET A 100 5.24 1.59 8.41
N LEU A 101 3.95 1.68 8.01
CA LEU A 101 2.81 1.26 8.83
C LEU A 101 1.92 0.32 8.02
N GLU A 102 1.78 -0.92 8.47
CA GLU A 102 0.94 -1.91 7.82
C GLU A 102 -0.24 -2.32 8.70
N LEU A 103 -1.45 -2.02 8.22
CA LEU A 103 -2.73 -2.25 8.89
C LEU A 103 -3.70 -3.05 7.99
N ALA A 104 -3.19 -3.79 7.02
CA ALA A 104 -4.02 -4.56 6.10
C ALA A 104 -4.86 -5.63 6.82
N SER A 105 -6.01 -6.01 6.25
CA SER A 105 -6.89 -7.06 6.78
C SER A 105 -7.39 -6.77 8.21
N ASN A 106 -7.85 -5.54 8.43
CA ASN A 106 -8.43 -5.08 9.69
C ASN A 106 -9.90 -4.63 9.50
N ARG A 107 -10.41 -3.78 10.37
CA ARG A 107 -11.81 -3.31 10.36
C ARG A 107 -11.91 -1.79 10.29
N ILE A 108 -10.86 -1.12 9.85
CA ILE A 108 -10.71 0.33 9.80
C ILE A 108 -11.75 0.91 8.83
N ARG A 109 -12.40 2.01 9.23
CA ARG A 109 -13.41 2.71 8.43
C ARG A 109 -12.95 4.08 7.95
N GLU A 110 -11.99 4.66 8.64
CA GLU A 110 -11.50 6.02 8.42
C GLU A 110 -9.98 6.07 8.60
N ILE A 111 -9.30 6.85 7.75
CA ILE A 111 -7.87 7.15 7.88
C ILE A 111 -7.79 8.41 8.74
N GLN A 112 -7.24 8.30 9.94
CA GLN A 112 -7.17 9.37 10.92
C GLN A 112 -5.98 9.20 11.87
N ASN A 113 -5.64 10.26 12.62
CA ASN A 113 -4.60 10.25 13.67
C ASN A 113 -3.21 9.84 13.14
N LEU A 114 -2.89 10.24 11.90
CA LEU A 114 -1.58 10.02 11.28
C LEU A 114 -0.75 11.30 11.20
N GLU A 115 -1.31 12.44 11.55
CA GLU A 115 -0.72 13.77 11.37
C GLU A 115 0.62 13.97 12.09
N SER A 116 0.89 13.20 13.15
CA SER A 116 2.16 13.19 13.87
C SER A 116 3.28 12.41 13.16
N LEU A 117 2.92 11.51 12.24
CA LEU A 117 3.87 10.59 11.60
C LEU A 117 4.61 11.24 10.42
N LYS A 118 5.35 12.31 10.68
CA LYS A 118 6.04 13.11 9.64
C LYS A 118 7.13 12.34 8.88
N GLY A 119 7.55 11.19 9.42
CA GLY A 119 8.52 10.27 8.80
C GLY A 119 7.90 9.23 7.87
N LEU A 120 6.56 9.09 7.86
CA LEU A 120 5.88 7.98 7.19
C LEU A 120 6.06 8.05 5.67
N GLU A 121 6.60 6.97 5.10
CA GLU A 121 6.87 6.80 3.68
C GLU A 121 5.90 5.80 3.03
N GLU A 122 5.48 4.77 3.77
CA GLU A 122 4.65 3.69 3.27
C GLU A 122 3.46 3.42 4.20
N LEU A 123 2.25 3.44 3.63
CA LEU A 123 1.01 3.16 4.36
C LEU A 123 0.22 2.06 3.66
N TRP A 124 0.03 0.94 4.36
CA TRP A 124 -0.64 -0.25 3.85
C TRP A 124 -1.96 -0.49 4.59
N LEU A 125 -3.09 -0.29 3.90
CA LEU A 125 -4.46 -0.33 4.44
C LEU A 125 -5.38 -1.27 3.67
N ALA A 126 -4.83 -2.21 2.90
CA ALA A 126 -5.62 -3.14 2.10
C ALA A 126 -6.58 -3.98 2.95
N LYS A 127 -7.72 -4.42 2.35
CA LYS A 127 -8.71 -5.28 3.02
C LYS A 127 -9.25 -4.70 4.34
N ASN A 128 -9.73 -3.47 4.27
CA ASN A 128 -10.42 -2.78 5.37
C ASN A 128 -11.85 -2.38 4.97
N LYS A 129 -12.44 -1.40 5.62
CA LYS A 129 -13.81 -0.90 5.35
C LYS A 129 -13.82 0.60 5.06
N ILE A 130 -12.72 1.13 4.53
CA ILE A 130 -12.50 2.56 4.30
C ILE A 130 -13.37 3.02 3.13
N THR A 131 -14.07 4.13 3.29
CA THR A 131 -14.97 4.69 2.27
C THR A 131 -14.42 5.94 1.60
N THR A 132 -13.52 6.65 2.28
CA THR A 132 -12.93 7.91 1.80
C THR A 132 -11.44 7.95 2.11
N ILE A 133 -10.66 8.51 1.18
CA ILE A 133 -9.26 8.84 1.43
C ILE A 133 -9.25 10.17 2.19
N GLY A 134 -8.60 10.23 3.35
CA GLY A 134 -8.49 11.45 4.16
C GLY A 134 -7.29 11.33 5.10
N GLY A 135 -7.00 12.40 5.88
CA GLY A 135 -5.97 12.37 6.92
C GLY A 135 -4.53 12.16 6.44
N LEU A 136 -4.24 12.35 5.13
CA LEU A 136 -2.93 12.12 4.53
C LEU A 136 -2.17 13.40 4.18
N SER A 137 -2.83 14.56 4.17
CA SER A 137 -2.24 15.85 3.77
C SER A 137 -1.04 16.27 4.61
N GLU A 138 -0.99 15.81 5.87
CA GLU A 138 0.07 16.11 6.82
C GLU A 138 1.28 15.13 6.76
N LEU A 139 1.31 14.23 5.77
CA LEU A 139 2.35 13.22 5.59
C LEU A 139 3.33 13.62 4.46
N PRO A 140 4.33 14.46 4.73
CA PRO A 140 5.16 15.07 3.69
C PRO A 140 6.11 14.11 2.97
N LYS A 141 6.25 12.89 3.48
CA LYS A 141 7.15 11.87 2.92
C LYS A 141 6.39 10.65 2.35
N LEU A 142 5.04 10.66 2.38
CA LEU A 142 4.27 9.51 1.92
C LEU A 142 4.48 9.31 0.42
N ARG A 143 5.10 8.21 0.04
CA ARG A 143 5.39 7.81 -1.34
C ARG A 143 4.61 6.59 -1.81
N LEU A 144 4.19 5.71 -0.89
CA LEU A 144 3.41 4.52 -1.22
C LEU A 144 2.12 4.48 -0.41
N LEU A 145 0.99 4.35 -1.11
CA LEU A 145 -0.33 4.09 -0.51
C LEU A 145 -0.92 2.82 -1.09
N SER A 146 -1.11 1.81 -0.26
CA SER A 146 -1.79 0.55 -0.58
C SER A 146 -3.13 0.50 0.14
N ILE A 147 -4.24 0.59 -0.62
CA ILE A 147 -5.60 0.68 -0.08
C ILE A 147 -6.59 -0.20 -0.85
N GLN A 148 -6.12 -1.30 -1.40
CA GLN A 148 -6.93 -2.26 -2.17
C GLN A 148 -8.01 -2.91 -1.28
N SER A 149 -9.07 -3.40 -1.94
CA SER A 149 -10.16 -4.12 -1.26
C SER A 149 -10.78 -3.30 -0.12
N ASN A 150 -11.17 -2.08 -0.46
CA ASN A 150 -11.91 -1.16 0.41
C ASN A 150 -13.23 -0.73 -0.27
N ARG A 151 -13.76 0.44 0.04
CA ARG A 151 -15.05 0.94 -0.48
C ARG A 151 -14.94 2.36 -1.01
N ILE A 152 -13.77 2.73 -1.55
CA ILE A 152 -13.43 4.08 -1.98
C ILE A 152 -14.11 4.38 -3.31
N ARG A 153 -14.66 5.59 -3.45
CA ARG A 153 -15.36 6.04 -4.64
C ARG A 153 -14.68 7.21 -5.36
N HIS A 154 -13.85 7.97 -4.65
CA HIS A 154 -13.26 9.22 -5.16
C HIS A 154 -11.78 9.34 -4.76
N LEU A 155 -10.97 9.88 -5.68
CA LEU A 155 -9.55 10.13 -5.48
C LEU A 155 -9.25 11.59 -5.08
N SER A 156 -10.25 12.47 -5.08
CA SER A 156 -10.08 13.92 -4.90
C SER A 156 -9.22 14.35 -3.69
N PRO A 157 -9.18 13.62 -2.55
CA PRO A 157 -8.29 13.99 -1.46
C PRO A 157 -6.80 13.72 -1.75
N LEU A 158 -6.45 12.94 -2.78
CA LEU A 158 -5.05 12.70 -3.15
C LEU A 158 -4.36 13.94 -3.74
N LYS A 159 -5.13 14.95 -4.17
CA LYS A 159 -4.59 16.23 -4.63
C LYS A 159 -3.66 16.88 -3.59
N ASP A 160 -3.88 16.59 -2.31
CA ASP A 160 -3.11 17.14 -1.18
C ASP A 160 -1.93 16.24 -0.79
N VAL A 161 -1.63 15.17 -1.57
CA VAL A 161 -0.54 14.22 -1.34
C VAL A 161 0.35 14.11 -2.60
N PRO A 162 0.99 15.19 -3.05
CA PRO A 162 1.73 15.21 -4.33
C PRO A 162 3.04 14.41 -4.31
N THR A 163 3.38 13.83 -3.17
CA THR A 163 4.59 13.02 -2.97
C THR A 163 4.44 11.57 -3.39
N LEU A 164 3.20 11.11 -3.68
CA LEU A 164 2.95 9.71 -4.05
C LEU A 164 3.70 9.31 -5.33
N GLU A 165 4.39 8.18 -5.23
CA GLU A 165 5.09 7.48 -6.31
C GLU A 165 4.37 6.18 -6.70
N GLU A 166 3.71 5.54 -5.75
CA GLU A 166 2.99 4.29 -5.95
C GLU A 166 1.60 4.33 -5.29
N LEU A 167 0.57 4.04 -6.08
CA LEU A 167 -0.81 3.93 -5.61
C LEU A 167 -1.41 2.60 -6.00
N TYR A 168 -1.77 1.79 -5.00
CA TYR A 168 -2.46 0.51 -5.15
C TYR A 168 -3.87 0.63 -4.58
N ILE A 169 -4.90 0.70 -5.45
CA ILE A 169 -6.30 0.95 -5.07
C ILE A 169 -7.30 0.04 -5.80
N SER A 170 -6.87 -1.15 -6.20
CA SER A 170 -7.76 -2.14 -6.80
C SER A 170 -8.89 -2.60 -5.86
N HIS A 171 -9.89 -3.24 -6.45
CA HIS A 171 -11.03 -3.76 -5.68
C HIS A 171 -11.70 -2.70 -4.80
N ASN A 172 -12.01 -1.55 -5.41
CA ASN A 172 -12.76 -0.45 -4.81
C ASN A 172 -13.98 -0.11 -5.70
N ALA A 173 -14.57 1.07 -5.53
CA ALA A 173 -15.75 1.49 -6.28
C ALA A 173 -15.51 2.79 -7.06
N LEU A 174 -14.30 3.00 -7.57
CA LEU A 174 -13.93 4.19 -8.34
C LEU A 174 -14.64 4.21 -9.70
N GLU A 175 -15.25 5.34 -10.04
CA GLU A 175 -15.90 5.56 -11.35
C GLU A 175 -15.06 6.48 -12.26
N SER A 176 -14.18 7.30 -11.68
CA SER A 176 -13.27 8.22 -12.37
C SER A 176 -11.93 8.33 -11.67
N LEU A 177 -10.96 8.97 -12.35
CA LEU A 177 -9.64 9.29 -11.82
C LEU A 177 -9.50 10.77 -11.41
N GLU A 178 -10.60 11.49 -11.31
CA GLU A 178 -10.60 12.89 -10.88
C GLU A 178 -9.92 13.07 -9.52
N GLY A 179 -8.98 14.02 -9.44
CA GLY A 179 -8.22 14.33 -8.23
C GLY A 179 -6.81 13.70 -8.19
N ILE A 180 -6.42 12.92 -9.21
CA ILE A 180 -5.08 12.35 -9.31
C ILE A 180 -4.08 13.25 -10.07
N GLU A 181 -4.57 14.29 -10.72
CA GLU A 181 -3.81 15.09 -11.68
C GLU A 181 -2.59 15.79 -11.07
N THR A 182 -2.60 16.04 -9.77
CA THR A 182 -1.49 16.66 -9.03
C THR A 182 -0.40 15.69 -8.59
N ASN A 183 -0.68 14.38 -8.65
CA ASN A 183 0.27 13.34 -8.23
C ASN A 183 1.31 13.03 -9.32
N THR A 184 2.00 14.05 -9.80
CA THR A 184 2.91 13.98 -10.97
C THR A 184 4.15 13.13 -10.75
N LYS A 185 4.42 12.68 -9.52
CA LYS A 185 5.50 11.75 -9.16
C LYS A 185 5.10 10.28 -9.31
N LEU A 186 3.82 9.99 -9.58
CA LEU A 186 3.36 8.60 -9.72
C LEU A 186 4.09 7.88 -10.86
N ARG A 187 4.62 6.71 -10.50
CA ARG A 187 5.27 5.73 -11.36
C ARG A 187 4.41 4.49 -11.53
N VAL A 188 3.79 4.02 -10.45
CA VAL A 188 2.92 2.83 -10.46
C VAL A 188 1.51 3.23 -10.06
N LEU A 189 0.55 2.89 -10.92
CA LEU A 189 -0.88 3.10 -10.66
C LEU A 189 -1.64 1.79 -10.87
N GLU A 190 -2.12 1.20 -9.76
CA GLU A 190 -2.92 -0.03 -9.75
C GLU A 190 -4.36 0.28 -9.37
N ILE A 191 -5.25 0.25 -10.35
CA ILE A 191 -6.68 0.60 -10.28
C ILE A 191 -7.60 -0.53 -10.78
N SER A 192 -7.11 -1.75 -10.88
CA SER A 192 -7.90 -2.89 -11.37
C SER A 192 -9.13 -3.16 -10.52
N ASN A 193 -10.14 -3.83 -11.10
CA ASN A 193 -11.36 -4.18 -10.38
C ASN A 193 -12.07 -2.96 -9.75
N ASN A 194 -12.31 -1.94 -10.57
CA ASN A 194 -13.10 -0.75 -10.26
C ASN A 194 -14.22 -0.55 -11.30
N GLN A 195 -14.80 0.64 -11.39
CA GLN A 195 -15.89 0.96 -12.32
C GLN A 195 -15.48 2.08 -13.32
N ILE A 196 -14.17 2.25 -13.55
CA ILE A 196 -13.59 3.37 -14.31
C ILE A 196 -13.94 3.24 -15.79
N THR A 197 -14.46 4.30 -16.38
CA THR A 197 -14.88 4.35 -17.79
C THR A 197 -13.89 5.07 -18.71
N SER A 198 -13.01 5.89 -18.15
CA SER A 198 -12.02 6.72 -18.87
C SER A 198 -10.75 6.88 -18.05
N LEU A 199 -9.60 6.99 -18.75
CA LEU A 199 -8.30 7.31 -18.17
C LEU A 199 -8.05 8.82 -18.05
N LYS A 200 -9.07 9.66 -18.28
CA LYS A 200 -8.99 11.10 -18.10
C LYS A 200 -8.43 11.44 -16.70
N GLY A 201 -7.46 12.34 -16.68
CA GLY A 201 -6.74 12.72 -15.45
C GLY A 201 -5.30 12.19 -15.42
N LEU A 202 -4.96 11.19 -16.23
CA LEU A 202 -3.60 10.69 -16.30
C LEU A 202 -2.67 11.55 -17.15
N GLY A 203 -3.18 12.44 -18.00
CA GLY A 203 -2.38 13.29 -18.89
C GLY A 203 -1.18 13.99 -18.23
N PRO A 204 -1.31 14.62 -17.05
CA PRO A 204 -0.22 15.26 -16.33
C PRO A 204 0.85 14.32 -15.78
N LEU A 205 0.53 13.04 -15.54
CA LEU A 205 1.40 12.07 -14.85
C LEU A 205 2.48 11.50 -15.77
N LYS A 206 3.47 12.33 -16.14
CA LYS A 206 4.51 11.97 -17.11
C LYS A 206 5.50 10.91 -16.63
N GLY A 207 5.57 10.69 -15.30
CA GLY A 207 6.45 9.72 -14.66
C GLY A 207 5.95 8.28 -14.68
N LEU A 208 4.71 8.01 -15.13
CA LEU A 208 4.12 6.66 -15.10
C LEU A 208 4.97 5.65 -15.87
N GLU A 209 5.26 4.54 -15.21
CA GLU A 209 5.98 3.36 -15.69
C GLU A 209 5.02 2.17 -15.87
N GLU A 210 4.05 2.03 -14.96
CA GLU A 210 3.09 0.94 -14.95
C GLU A 210 1.66 1.46 -14.68
N VAL A 211 0.70 0.98 -15.48
CA VAL A 211 -0.75 1.23 -15.29
C VAL A 211 -1.48 -0.10 -15.31
N TRP A 212 -2.02 -0.51 -14.18
CA TRP A 212 -2.80 -1.74 -14.01
C TRP A 212 -4.27 -1.38 -13.85
N ALA A 213 -5.05 -1.52 -14.91
CA ALA A 213 -6.45 -1.11 -14.99
C ALA A 213 -7.38 -2.23 -15.48
N SER A 214 -7.00 -3.50 -15.23
CA SER A 214 -7.81 -4.67 -15.58
C SER A 214 -9.18 -4.64 -14.89
N TYR A 215 -10.18 -5.26 -15.51
CA TYR A 215 -11.52 -5.41 -14.94
C TYR A 215 -12.18 -4.08 -14.53
N ASN A 216 -12.14 -3.11 -15.46
CA ASN A 216 -12.85 -1.84 -15.39
C ASN A 216 -13.88 -1.74 -16.54
N LYS A 217 -14.32 -0.54 -16.87
CA LYS A 217 -15.28 -0.27 -17.96
C LYS A 217 -14.67 0.53 -19.11
N LEU A 218 -13.36 0.45 -19.30
CA LEU A 218 -12.64 1.14 -20.36
C LEU A 218 -13.07 0.58 -21.72
N GLY A 219 -13.56 1.43 -22.61
CA GLY A 219 -14.12 1.01 -23.91
C GLY A 219 -13.56 1.74 -25.12
N ASP A 220 -12.75 2.78 -24.94
CA ASP A 220 -12.27 3.65 -26.00
C ASP A 220 -10.74 3.67 -26.09
N PHE A 221 -10.19 3.20 -27.24
CA PHE A 221 -8.77 3.25 -27.53
C PHE A 221 -8.25 4.66 -27.77
N ALA A 222 -9.12 5.60 -28.22
CA ALA A 222 -8.73 6.99 -28.41
C ALA A 222 -8.46 7.67 -27.05
N ASP A 223 -9.23 7.32 -26.00
CA ASP A 223 -8.98 7.77 -24.65
C ASP A 223 -7.64 7.23 -24.10
N VAL A 224 -7.36 5.93 -24.31
CA VAL A 224 -6.08 5.32 -23.94
C VAL A 224 -4.92 6.01 -24.66
N GLU A 225 -5.00 6.23 -25.95
CA GLU A 225 -3.99 6.93 -26.73
C GLU A 225 -3.77 8.34 -26.21
N LYS A 226 -4.84 9.11 -26.04
CA LYS A 226 -4.81 10.50 -25.59
C LYS A 226 -4.11 10.67 -24.23
N GLU A 227 -4.43 9.80 -23.28
CA GLU A 227 -3.95 9.94 -21.90
C GLU A 227 -2.56 9.30 -21.67
N LEU A 228 -2.15 8.31 -22.47
CA LEU A 228 -0.96 7.50 -22.19
C LEU A 228 0.15 7.56 -23.27
N LYS A 229 -0.14 7.98 -24.50
CA LYS A 229 0.82 7.90 -25.64
C LYS A 229 2.13 8.67 -25.41
N ASP A 230 2.07 9.81 -24.73
CA ASP A 230 3.21 10.69 -24.51
C ASP A 230 4.04 10.37 -23.27
N LYS A 231 3.73 9.26 -22.59
CA LYS A 231 4.45 8.80 -21.39
C LYS A 231 5.62 7.91 -21.80
N LYS A 232 6.79 8.54 -21.88
CA LYS A 232 8.02 7.89 -22.39
C LYS A 232 8.50 6.72 -21.52
N ASN A 233 8.20 6.76 -20.22
CA ASN A 233 8.63 5.73 -19.25
C ASN A 233 7.60 4.61 -19.10
N LEU A 234 6.39 4.74 -19.67
CA LEU A 234 5.34 3.74 -19.54
C LEU A 234 5.70 2.48 -20.32
N GLU A 235 5.99 1.42 -19.60
CA GLU A 235 6.44 0.14 -20.16
C GLU A 235 5.39 -0.96 -20.06
N THR A 236 4.52 -0.88 -19.03
CA THR A 236 3.59 -1.95 -18.70
C THR A 236 2.16 -1.42 -18.56
N VAL A 237 1.22 -2.07 -19.25
CA VAL A 237 -0.22 -1.83 -19.07
C VAL A 237 -0.98 -3.14 -18.91
N TYR A 238 -1.96 -3.14 -18.01
CA TYR A 238 -2.92 -4.21 -17.84
C TYR A 238 -4.32 -3.66 -18.08
N PHE A 239 -4.98 -4.12 -19.16
CA PHE A 239 -6.35 -3.72 -19.52
C PHE A 239 -7.30 -4.91 -19.71
N GLU A 240 -6.85 -6.13 -19.34
CA GLU A 240 -7.65 -7.35 -19.40
C GLU A 240 -9.01 -7.15 -18.72
N GLY A 241 -10.06 -7.82 -19.24
CA GLY A 241 -11.41 -7.78 -18.67
C GLY A 241 -12.18 -6.47 -18.92
N ASN A 242 -11.61 -5.51 -19.66
CA ASN A 242 -12.30 -4.29 -20.05
C ASN A 242 -13.08 -4.47 -21.38
N PRO A 243 -14.08 -3.63 -21.70
CA PRO A 243 -14.72 -3.58 -23.04
C PRO A 243 -13.72 -3.40 -24.18
N LEU A 244 -12.57 -2.78 -23.96
CA LEU A 244 -11.44 -2.68 -24.90
C LEU A 244 -11.00 -4.07 -25.39
N GLN A 245 -10.93 -5.04 -24.49
CA GLN A 245 -10.54 -6.42 -24.81
C GLN A 245 -11.77 -7.23 -25.26
N THR A 246 -12.83 -7.27 -24.44
CA THR A 246 -13.92 -8.24 -24.59
C THR A 246 -14.75 -8.02 -25.86
N ARG A 247 -14.77 -6.80 -26.44
CA ARG A 247 -15.50 -6.51 -27.69
C ARG A 247 -14.73 -6.89 -28.96
N ALA A 248 -13.40 -7.04 -28.88
CA ALA A 248 -12.57 -7.30 -30.05
C ALA A 248 -11.28 -8.03 -29.66
N GLU A 249 -11.41 -9.17 -29.01
CA GLU A 249 -10.31 -9.92 -28.38
C GLU A 249 -9.13 -10.19 -29.34
N ALA A 250 -9.42 -10.66 -30.58
CA ALA A 250 -8.39 -10.93 -31.57
C ALA A 250 -7.59 -9.69 -32.01
N LEU A 251 -8.17 -8.50 -31.92
CA LEU A 251 -7.53 -7.25 -32.35
C LEU A 251 -7.00 -6.41 -31.16
N TYR A 252 -7.37 -6.77 -29.96
CA TYR A 252 -7.11 -6.00 -28.75
C TYR A 252 -5.63 -5.63 -28.61
N ARG A 253 -4.74 -6.62 -28.58
CA ARG A 253 -3.31 -6.39 -28.36
C ARG A 253 -2.69 -5.51 -29.45
N ASN A 254 -3.10 -5.70 -30.70
CA ASN A 254 -2.63 -4.87 -31.81
C ASN A 254 -3.11 -3.43 -31.67
N LYS A 255 -4.36 -3.21 -31.25
CA LYS A 255 -4.90 -1.87 -31.01
C LYS A 255 -4.19 -1.17 -29.86
N VAL A 256 -3.91 -1.88 -28.77
CA VAL A 256 -3.13 -1.31 -27.65
C VAL A 256 -1.72 -0.91 -28.13
N ARG A 257 -1.05 -1.76 -28.91
CA ARG A 257 0.28 -1.43 -29.48
C ARG A 257 0.28 -0.24 -30.43
N LEU A 258 -0.79 -0.07 -31.20
CA LEU A 258 -0.94 1.09 -32.09
C LEU A 258 -1.15 2.38 -31.28
N ALA A 259 -1.98 2.33 -30.24
CA ALA A 259 -2.23 3.45 -29.35
C ALA A 259 -0.99 3.81 -28.51
N LEU A 260 -0.21 2.81 -28.08
CA LEU A 260 0.92 2.95 -27.15
C LEU A 260 2.17 2.24 -27.70
N PRO A 261 2.86 2.82 -28.68
CA PRO A 261 4.00 2.15 -29.34
C PRO A 261 5.20 1.93 -28.41
N GLN A 262 5.30 2.65 -27.29
CA GLN A 262 6.37 2.53 -26.29
C GLN A 262 6.26 1.29 -25.39
N ILE A 263 5.09 0.62 -25.35
CA ILE A 263 4.79 -0.44 -24.39
C ILE A 263 5.62 -1.70 -24.65
N LYS A 264 6.18 -2.28 -23.58
CA LYS A 264 6.93 -3.54 -23.58
C LYS A 264 6.09 -4.73 -23.11
N GLN A 265 5.06 -4.47 -22.29
CA GLN A 265 4.19 -5.52 -21.77
C GLN A 265 2.73 -5.09 -21.81
N ILE A 266 1.87 -5.98 -22.31
CA ILE A 266 0.41 -5.86 -22.23
C ILE A 266 -0.10 -7.10 -21.49
N ASP A 267 -0.79 -6.89 -20.38
CA ASP A 267 -1.28 -7.93 -19.48
C ASP A 267 -0.13 -8.88 -19.07
N ALA A 268 -0.38 -10.15 -18.85
CA ALA A 268 0.62 -11.12 -18.41
C ALA A 268 1.70 -11.45 -19.48
N SER A 269 1.59 -10.91 -20.70
CA SER A 269 2.48 -11.29 -21.79
C SER A 269 3.47 -10.18 -22.16
N LYS A 270 4.76 -10.46 -21.99
CA LYS A 270 5.85 -9.61 -22.52
C LYS A 270 5.98 -9.76 -24.04
N PHE A 271 6.33 -8.66 -24.72
CA PHE A 271 6.75 -8.76 -26.12
C PHE A 271 8.18 -9.28 -26.15
N GLY A 272 8.37 -10.48 -26.72
CA GLY A 272 9.72 -10.90 -27.13
C GLY A 272 10.23 -9.91 -28.19
N PHE A 273 11.42 -9.36 -27.99
CA PHE A 273 12.12 -8.69 -29.06
C PHE A 273 12.28 -9.72 -30.20
N LEU A 274 11.56 -9.55 -31.30
CA LEU A 274 11.95 -10.17 -32.55
C LEU A 274 13.34 -9.60 -32.82
N ARG A 275 14.39 -10.39 -32.54
CA ARG A 275 15.70 -10.12 -33.13
C ARG A 275 15.48 -10.04 -34.62
N ALA A 276 15.65 -8.85 -35.17
CA ALA A 276 15.81 -8.75 -36.63
C ALA A 276 16.98 -9.66 -36.96
N SER A 277 16.66 -10.78 -37.60
CA SER A 277 17.66 -11.60 -38.25
C SER A 277 18.20 -10.79 -39.42
N SER A 278 19.42 -10.32 -39.22
CA SER A 278 20.28 -9.76 -40.27
C SER A 278 20.55 -10.80 -41.34
#